data_838bf184e0930a750eb2fd6cbe9cdc18
#
_entry.id   838bf184e0930a750eb2fd6cbe9cdc18
#
_cell.length_a   1.000
_cell.length_b   1.000
_cell.length_c   1.000
_cell.angle_alpha   90.00
_cell.angle_beta   90.00
_cell.angle_gamma   90.00
#
_symmetry.space_group_name_H-M   'P 1'
#
loop_
_entity.id
_entity.type
_entity.pdbx_description
1 polymer ?
#
loop_
_entity_poly.entity_id
_entity_poly.type
_entity_poly.pdbx_seq_one_letter_code
_entity_poly.pdbx_strand_id
1 'polypeptide(L)'
;MNFRKMTRFRFRYLLWLLLPLSFQLVLAPLAGALGQKKTLLDEETVEIKAIQAYILEVRPSLSQESLQKLSQVILQESRRLELESCTFRCSDTDKVSLLIGLIHLESEFKATARSPKGARGFMQIMPTTATWLSKKEGWKTSSEDLQKPEVNIHLGVSYLNDLLELRKGDTEKALLSYNAGPGAVDRWGGVPEYNEIILSNQARYLELREEVANALR
;
A
#
# COMPACT_ATOMS: atom_id res chain seq x y z
N MET A 1 -4.99 -60.72 -33.77
CA MET A 1 -5.04 -61.43 -32.50
C MET A 1 -4.13 -60.69 -31.53
N ASN A 2 -4.66 -59.85 -30.67
CA ASN A 2 -4.35 -59.63 -29.27
C ASN A 2 -5.07 -58.36 -28.78
N PHE A 3 -6.23 -58.59 -28.23
CA PHE A 3 -6.91 -57.71 -27.30
C PHE A 3 -6.16 -57.70 -25.97
N ARG A 4 -5.60 -56.56 -25.58
CA ARG A 4 -5.27 -56.21 -24.18
C ARG A 4 -4.56 -54.85 -24.13
N LYS A 5 -5.32 -53.77 -23.98
CA LYS A 5 -4.92 -52.50 -23.29
C LYS A 5 -6.01 -51.44 -23.44
N MET A 6 -7.11 -51.70 -22.80
CA MET A 6 -8.12 -50.65 -22.59
C MET A 6 -8.97 -51.00 -21.35
N THR A 7 -8.47 -50.68 -20.19
CA THR A 7 -9.24 -50.63 -18.95
C THR A 7 -8.36 -50.10 -17.81
N ARG A 8 -8.18 -48.78 -17.73
CA ARG A 8 -7.73 -48.11 -16.48
C ARG A 8 -8.10 -46.63 -16.35
N PHE A 9 -8.96 -46.10 -17.22
CA PHE A 9 -9.25 -44.62 -17.17
C PHE A 9 -10.70 -44.25 -16.87
N ARG A 10 -11.56 -45.18 -16.45
CA ARG A 10 -13.02 -44.89 -16.26
C ARG A 10 -13.56 -44.97 -14.85
N PHE A 11 -12.73 -45.13 -13.80
CA PHE A 11 -13.25 -45.31 -12.44
C PHE A 11 -13.16 -44.09 -11.52
N ARG A 12 -12.57 -42.97 -11.93
CA ARG A 12 -12.48 -41.79 -11.06
C ARG A 12 -13.62 -40.78 -11.25
N TYR A 13 -14.36 -40.85 -12.34
CA TYR A 13 -15.48 -39.92 -12.62
C TYR A 13 -16.86 -40.49 -12.23
N LEU A 14 -16.99 -41.76 -11.96
CA LEU A 14 -18.27 -42.40 -11.63
C LEU A 14 -18.67 -42.21 -10.15
N LEU A 15 -17.74 -41.91 -9.25
CA LEU A 15 -18.08 -41.66 -7.84
C LEU A 15 -18.65 -40.23 -7.61
N TRP A 16 -18.44 -39.31 -8.53
CA TRP A 16 -18.96 -37.94 -8.43
C TRP A 16 -20.45 -37.83 -8.80
N LEU A 17 -20.95 -38.78 -9.59
CA LEU A 17 -22.35 -38.80 -10.04
C LEU A 17 -23.33 -39.41 -9.03
N LEU A 18 -22.85 -40.00 -7.96
CA LEU A 18 -23.70 -40.64 -6.92
C LEU A 18 -23.90 -39.79 -5.66
N LEU A 19 -23.30 -38.60 -5.59
CA LEU A 19 -23.63 -37.67 -4.50
C LEU A 19 -24.96 -36.98 -4.83
N PRO A 20 -25.89 -36.88 -3.87
CA PRO A 20 -27.15 -36.19 -4.08
C PRO A 20 -26.89 -34.73 -4.50
N LEU A 21 -27.65 -34.20 -5.44
CA LEU A 21 -27.51 -32.83 -6.00
C LEU A 21 -27.41 -31.75 -4.90
N SER A 22 -28.02 -31.98 -3.74
CA SER A 22 -27.94 -31.12 -2.55
C SER A 22 -26.53 -31.02 -1.96
N PHE A 23 -25.70 -32.05 -2.11
CA PHE A 23 -24.34 -32.07 -1.60
C PHE A 23 -23.34 -31.39 -2.57
N GLN A 24 -23.63 -31.42 -3.88
CA GLN A 24 -22.81 -30.76 -4.90
C GLN A 24 -22.98 -29.23 -4.88
N LEU A 25 -24.19 -28.74 -4.52
CA LEU A 25 -24.48 -27.31 -4.42
C LEU A 25 -23.84 -26.62 -3.20
N VAL A 26 -23.51 -27.39 -2.14
CA VAL A 26 -22.88 -26.84 -0.93
C VAL A 26 -21.36 -26.81 -1.00
N LEU A 27 -20.74 -27.74 -1.74
CA LEU A 27 -19.29 -27.82 -1.87
C LEU A 27 -18.69 -26.84 -2.89
N ALA A 28 -19.43 -26.47 -3.94
CA ALA A 28 -18.95 -25.55 -4.96
C ALA A 28 -18.70 -24.12 -4.42
N PRO A 29 -19.59 -23.51 -3.64
CA PRO A 29 -19.32 -22.19 -3.05
C PRO A 29 -18.22 -22.23 -1.98
N LEU A 30 -18.07 -23.35 -1.26
CA LEU A 30 -17.01 -23.49 -0.26
C LEU A 30 -15.60 -23.60 -0.91
N ALA A 31 -15.49 -24.32 -2.02
CA ALA A 31 -14.25 -24.43 -2.76
C ALA A 31 -13.84 -23.09 -3.42
N GLY A 32 -14.83 -22.34 -3.93
CA GLY A 32 -14.61 -20.99 -4.46
C GLY A 32 -14.17 -20.00 -3.37
N ALA A 33 -14.82 -20.04 -2.22
CA ALA A 33 -14.48 -19.17 -1.07
C ALA A 33 -13.09 -19.49 -0.49
N LEU A 34 -12.70 -20.76 -0.43
CA LEU A 34 -11.36 -21.18 0.00
C LEU A 34 -10.28 -20.79 -1.03
N GLY A 35 -10.58 -20.90 -2.31
CA GLY A 35 -9.68 -20.45 -3.39
C GLY A 35 -9.45 -18.94 -3.35
N GLN A 36 -10.52 -18.15 -3.23
CA GLN A 36 -10.43 -16.69 -3.09
C GLN A 36 -9.65 -16.28 -1.83
N LYS A 37 -9.92 -16.92 -0.68
CA LYS A 37 -9.20 -16.62 0.56
C LYS A 37 -7.71 -16.94 0.47
N LYS A 38 -7.35 -18.03 -0.20
CA LYS A 38 -5.94 -18.38 -0.43
C LYS A 38 -5.25 -17.36 -1.33
N THR A 39 -5.87 -16.95 -2.44
CA THR A 39 -5.32 -15.95 -3.35
C THR A 39 -5.10 -14.61 -2.67
N LEU A 40 -6.08 -14.14 -1.86
CA LEU A 40 -5.97 -12.88 -1.11
C LEU A 40 -4.86 -12.93 -0.04
N LEU A 41 -4.68 -14.06 0.64
CA LEU A 41 -3.60 -14.24 1.61
C LEU A 41 -2.22 -14.24 0.92
N ASP A 42 -2.14 -14.82 -0.28
CA ASP A 42 -0.90 -14.84 -1.05
C ASP A 42 -0.54 -13.42 -1.53
N GLU A 43 -1.50 -12.63 -1.99
CA GLU A 43 -1.30 -11.23 -2.39
C GLU A 43 -0.85 -10.34 -1.23
N GLU A 44 -1.49 -10.44 -0.05
CA GLU A 44 -1.10 -9.66 1.12
C GLU A 44 0.30 -10.05 1.62
N THR A 45 0.66 -11.33 1.53
CA THR A 45 2.00 -11.81 1.87
C THR A 45 3.05 -11.25 0.92
N VAL A 46 2.77 -11.23 -0.38
CA VAL A 46 3.65 -10.61 -1.39
C VAL A 46 3.84 -9.13 -1.07
N GLU A 47 2.76 -8.42 -0.80
CA GLU A 47 2.79 -6.98 -0.52
C GLU A 47 3.64 -6.66 0.72
N ILE A 48 3.41 -7.35 1.84
CA ILE A 48 4.21 -7.15 3.06
C ILE A 48 5.69 -7.44 2.80
N LYS A 49 6.02 -8.52 2.11
CA LYS A 49 7.42 -8.86 1.80
C LYS A 49 8.07 -7.85 0.86
N ALA A 50 7.34 -7.34 -0.12
CA ALA A 50 7.83 -6.32 -1.03
C ALA A 50 8.10 -4.99 -0.28
N ILE A 51 7.18 -4.56 0.58
CA ILE A 51 7.38 -3.40 1.45
C ILE A 51 8.64 -3.59 2.31
N GLN A 52 8.79 -4.76 2.94
CA GLN A 52 9.95 -5.07 3.78
C GLN A 52 11.25 -5.04 2.99
N ALA A 53 11.28 -5.66 1.80
CA ALA A 53 12.44 -5.67 0.94
C ALA A 53 12.85 -4.26 0.52
N TYR A 54 11.89 -3.42 0.10
CA TYR A 54 12.14 -2.03 -0.27
C TYR A 54 12.68 -1.20 0.91
N ILE A 55 12.07 -1.33 2.09
CA ILE A 55 12.55 -0.63 3.29
C ILE A 55 13.99 -1.04 3.60
N LEU A 56 14.35 -2.32 3.47
CA LEU A 56 15.71 -2.80 3.74
C LEU A 56 16.73 -2.35 2.68
N GLU A 57 16.33 -2.12 1.42
CA GLU A 57 17.22 -1.49 0.44
C GLU A 57 17.62 -0.07 0.89
N VAL A 58 16.70 0.69 1.46
CA VAL A 58 16.92 2.06 1.90
C VAL A 58 17.55 2.11 3.30
N ARG A 59 17.13 1.20 4.18
CA ARG A 59 17.55 1.14 5.59
C ARG A 59 17.91 -0.28 6.03
N PRO A 60 19.05 -0.80 5.61
CA PRO A 60 19.44 -2.20 5.88
C PRO A 60 19.64 -2.50 7.37
N SER A 61 19.85 -1.49 8.22
CA SER A 61 20.06 -1.64 9.67
C SER A 61 18.78 -1.58 10.51
N LEU A 62 17.59 -1.52 9.89
CA LEU A 62 16.34 -1.49 10.64
C LEU A 62 16.10 -2.82 11.36
N SER A 63 15.71 -2.77 12.65
CA SER A 63 15.41 -3.99 13.38
C SER A 63 14.21 -4.73 12.80
N GLN A 64 14.21 -6.06 12.92
CA GLN A 64 13.13 -6.91 12.39
C GLN A 64 11.76 -6.53 12.98
N GLU A 65 11.70 -6.18 14.26
CA GLU A 65 10.47 -5.72 14.92
C GLU A 65 9.96 -4.42 14.32
N SER A 66 10.84 -3.43 14.12
CA SER A 66 10.48 -2.15 13.51
C SER A 66 10.07 -2.32 12.04
N LEU A 67 10.75 -3.20 11.31
CA LEU A 67 10.44 -3.53 9.92
C LEU A 67 9.05 -4.15 9.79
N GLN A 68 8.74 -5.15 10.63
CA GLN A 68 7.45 -5.82 10.66
C GLN A 68 6.33 -4.82 10.96
N LYS A 69 6.50 -4.02 12.00
CA LYS A 69 5.52 -3.00 12.40
C LYS A 69 5.30 -1.96 11.31
N LEU A 70 6.39 -1.41 10.76
CA LEU A 70 6.31 -0.37 9.74
C LEU A 70 5.64 -0.87 8.46
N SER A 71 5.99 -2.06 8.00
CA SER A 71 5.38 -2.64 6.79
C SER A 71 3.87 -2.89 6.95
N GLN A 72 3.44 -3.35 8.12
CA GLN A 72 2.02 -3.53 8.41
C GLN A 72 1.26 -2.21 8.42
N VAL A 73 1.83 -1.17 9.05
CA VAL A 73 1.21 0.17 9.09
C VAL A 73 1.11 0.75 7.68
N ILE A 74 2.17 0.65 6.87
CA ILE A 74 2.15 1.15 5.48
C ILE A 74 1.05 0.45 4.68
N LEU A 75 0.96 -0.88 4.75
CA LEU A 75 -0.07 -1.63 4.04
C LEU A 75 -1.48 -1.25 4.51
N GLN A 76 -1.69 -1.13 5.83
CA GLN A 76 -2.98 -0.73 6.39
C GLN A 76 -3.39 0.67 5.96
N GLU A 77 -2.50 1.65 6.10
CA GLU A 77 -2.79 3.05 5.81
C GLU A 77 -2.89 3.34 4.31
N SER A 78 -2.18 2.60 3.45
CA SER A 78 -2.33 2.72 1.99
C SER A 78 -3.77 2.46 1.53
N ARG A 79 -4.49 1.54 2.20
CA ARG A 79 -5.89 1.24 1.89
C ARG A 79 -6.84 2.42 2.13
N ARG A 80 -6.43 3.38 2.97
CA ARG A 80 -7.19 4.60 3.26
C ARG A 80 -6.97 5.73 2.24
N LEU A 81 -6.01 5.59 1.33
CA LEU A 81 -5.81 6.58 0.27
C LEU A 81 -7.04 6.63 -0.65
N GLU A 82 -7.60 7.82 -0.80
CA GLU A 82 -8.79 8.11 -1.62
C GLU A 82 -8.36 8.54 -3.02
N LEU A 83 -7.67 7.64 -3.73
CA LEU A 83 -7.33 7.85 -5.13
C LEU A 83 -8.58 7.57 -5.96
N GLU A 84 -9.40 8.58 -6.18
CA GLU A 84 -10.48 8.51 -7.15
C GLU A 84 -9.87 8.39 -8.56
N SER A 85 -10.56 7.65 -9.44
CA SER A 85 -10.15 7.43 -10.82
C SER A 85 -9.87 8.76 -11.52
N CYS A 86 -8.63 9.18 -11.54
CA CYS A 86 -8.23 10.29 -12.36
C CYS A 86 -8.33 9.88 -13.83
N THR A 87 -8.97 10.71 -14.60
CA THR A 87 -9.36 10.51 -15.99
C THR A 87 -8.21 10.22 -16.95
N PHE A 88 -6.95 10.15 -16.54
CA PHE A 88 -5.86 10.00 -17.52
C PHE A 88 -4.65 9.11 -17.16
N ARG A 89 -4.37 8.75 -15.93
CA ARG A 89 -3.22 7.87 -15.58
C ARG A 89 -3.31 7.15 -14.23
N CYS A 90 -4.36 7.29 -13.48
CA CYS A 90 -4.44 6.75 -12.12
C CYS A 90 -5.25 5.45 -11.99
N SER A 91 -5.73 4.85 -13.07
CA SER A 91 -6.40 3.54 -13.01
C SER A 91 -5.49 2.43 -12.47
N ASP A 92 -4.17 2.64 -12.56
CA ASP A 92 -3.13 1.70 -12.15
C ASP A 92 -2.23 2.23 -11.02
N THR A 93 -2.60 3.33 -10.35
CA THR A 93 -1.79 3.83 -9.24
C THR A 93 -1.97 2.91 -8.05
N ASP A 94 -0.99 2.07 -7.85
CA ASP A 94 -0.89 1.24 -6.66
C ASP A 94 -0.75 2.14 -5.43
N LYS A 95 -1.75 2.09 -4.54
CA LYS A 95 -1.79 2.92 -3.32
C LYS A 95 -0.59 2.68 -2.41
N VAL A 96 -0.09 1.45 -2.39
CA VAL A 96 1.10 1.10 -1.62
C VAL A 96 2.33 1.75 -2.24
N SER A 97 2.49 1.67 -3.57
CA SER A 97 3.66 2.24 -4.26
C SER A 97 3.73 3.76 -4.07
N LEU A 98 2.59 4.45 -4.13
CA LEU A 98 2.53 5.89 -3.87
C LEU A 98 2.97 6.22 -2.45
N LEU A 99 2.44 5.50 -1.45
CA LEU A 99 2.77 5.74 -0.06
C LEU A 99 4.25 5.44 0.23
N ILE A 100 4.79 4.38 -0.34
CA ILE A 100 6.22 4.03 -0.28
C ILE A 100 7.08 5.14 -0.90
N GLY A 101 6.74 5.59 -2.11
CA GLY A 101 7.47 6.65 -2.80
C GLY A 101 7.51 7.95 -2.01
N LEU A 102 6.38 8.30 -1.40
CA LEU A 102 6.26 9.50 -0.58
C LEU A 102 7.06 9.38 0.73
N ILE A 103 6.90 8.28 1.49
CA ILE A 103 7.65 8.07 2.74
C ILE A 103 9.17 8.02 2.50
N HIS A 104 9.60 7.40 1.41
CA HIS A 104 11.01 7.38 1.03
C HIS A 104 11.55 8.80 0.83
N LEU A 105 10.87 9.61 0.03
CA LEU A 105 11.29 10.98 -0.25
C LEU A 105 11.30 11.85 1.02
N GLU A 106 10.31 11.71 1.90
CA GLU A 106 10.16 12.56 3.08
C GLU A 106 11.17 12.23 4.19
N SER A 107 11.51 10.97 4.38
CA SER A 107 12.29 10.57 5.55
C SER A 107 13.28 9.42 5.36
N GLU A 108 13.31 8.80 4.19
CA GLU A 108 14.01 7.53 3.99
C GLU A 108 13.62 6.50 5.08
N PHE A 109 12.34 6.44 5.42
CA PHE A 109 11.78 5.58 6.49
C PHE A 109 12.38 5.83 7.89
N LYS A 110 12.82 7.06 8.19
CA LYS A 110 13.40 7.41 9.47
C LYS A 110 12.38 8.01 10.42
N ALA A 111 12.01 7.28 11.48
CA ALA A 111 11.04 7.71 12.50
C ALA A 111 11.41 9.05 13.14
N THR A 112 12.71 9.30 13.36
CA THR A 112 13.23 10.50 14.01
C THR A 112 13.61 11.62 13.03
N ALA A 113 13.21 11.51 11.76
CA ALA A 113 13.49 12.54 10.76
C ALA A 113 12.87 13.88 11.18
N ARG A 114 13.63 14.95 11.00
CA ARG A 114 13.21 16.31 11.35
C ARG A 114 13.76 17.30 10.34
N SER A 115 12.90 18.05 9.70
CA SER A 115 13.31 19.10 8.78
C SER A 115 13.73 20.39 9.53
N PRO A 116 14.48 21.29 8.88
CA PRO A 116 14.79 22.62 9.45
C PRO A 116 13.54 23.44 9.77
N LYS A 117 12.43 23.20 9.05
CA LYS A 117 11.14 23.87 9.28
C LYS A 117 10.33 23.22 10.42
N GLY A 118 10.80 22.10 10.98
CA GLY A 118 10.15 21.41 12.10
C GLY A 118 9.19 20.31 11.74
N ALA A 119 9.08 19.91 10.47
CA ALA A 119 8.36 18.71 10.05
C ALA A 119 8.99 17.45 10.66
N ARG A 120 8.18 16.41 10.96
CA ARG A 120 8.62 15.26 11.77
C ARG A 120 8.12 13.93 11.23
N GLY A 121 8.95 12.90 11.42
CA GLY A 121 8.62 11.50 11.24
C GLY A 121 8.59 11.04 9.79
N PHE A 122 7.98 9.90 9.55
CA PHE A 122 7.99 9.18 8.27
C PHE A 122 7.48 9.99 7.09
N MET A 123 6.39 10.74 7.26
CA MET A 123 5.76 11.56 6.24
C MET A 123 5.94 13.06 6.46
N GLN A 124 6.93 13.45 7.29
CA GLN A 124 7.32 14.83 7.56
C GLN A 124 6.14 15.77 7.87
N ILE A 125 5.27 15.36 8.79
CA ILE A 125 4.11 16.16 9.17
C ILE A 125 4.52 17.32 10.09
N MET A 126 4.05 18.52 9.76
CA MET A 126 4.21 19.68 10.65
C MET A 126 3.38 19.51 11.92
N PRO A 127 3.93 19.81 13.12
CA PRO A 127 3.18 19.69 14.38
C PRO A 127 1.83 20.44 14.38
N THR A 128 1.75 21.58 13.72
CA THR A 128 0.50 22.34 13.56
C THR A 128 -0.53 21.59 12.71
N THR A 129 -0.10 20.97 11.61
CA THR A 129 -0.94 20.12 10.76
C THR A 129 -1.40 18.89 11.53
N ALA A 130 -0.51 18.23 12.28
CA ALA A 130 -0.85 17.10 13.13
C ALA A 130 -1.92 17.44 14.17
N THR A 131 -1.77 18.58 14.85
CA THR A 131 -2.75 19.04 15.83
C THR A 131 -4.12 19.34 15.20
N TRP A 132 -4.12 19.93 14.02
CA TRP A 132 -5.36 20.23 13.29
C TRP A 132 -6.07 18.94 12.85
N LEU A 133 -5.35 18.00 12.22
CA LEU A 133 -5.90 16.72 11.75
C LEU A 133 -6.43 15.87 12.90
N SER A 134 -5.62 15.65 13.94
CA SER A 134 -6.02 14.86 15.09
C SER A 134 -7.26 15.43 15.80
N LYS A 135 -7.37 16.77 15.88
CA LYS A 135 -8.57 17.42 16.40
C LYS A 135 -9.79 17.19 15.50
N LYS A 136 -9.62 17.28 14.17
CA LYS A 136 -10.67 16.96 13.17
C LYS A 136 -11.19 15.53 13.36
N GLU A 137 -10.31 14.59 13.67
CA GLU A 137 -10.64 13.19 13.90
C GLU A 137 -11.03 12.86 15.36
N GLY A 138 -11.12 13.85 16.25
CA GLY A 138 -11.62 13.70 17.62
C GLY A 138 -10.61 13.21 18.66
N TRP A 139 -9.30 13.25 18.37
CA TRP A 139 -8.24 12.86 19.29
C TRP A 139 -7.15 13.94 19.44
N LYS A 140 -6.13 13.67 20.26
CA LYS A 140 -5.03 14.59 20.50
C LYS A 140 -3.71 13.91 20.21
N THR A 141 -2.77 14.67 19.62
CA THR A 141 -1.40 14.21 19.39
C THR A 141 -0.38 15.20 19.93
N SER A 142 0.77 14.68 20.32
CA SER A 142 1.94 15.47 20.68
C SER A 142 2.99 15.43 19.55
N SER A 143 3.99 16.29 19.65
CA SER A 143 5.13 16.25 18.72
C SER A 143 5.94 14.95 18.79
N GLU A 144 5.98 14.32 19.96
CA GLU A 144 6.68 13.07 20.21
C GLU A 144 5.97 11.88 19.56
N ASP A 145 4.63 11.92 19.51
CA ASP A 145 3.83 10.89 18.85
C ASP A 145 4.10 10.81 17.35
N LEU A 146 4.58 11.89 16.74
CA LEU A 146 4.94 11.92 15.31
C LEU A 146 6.15 11.04 14.95
N GLN A 147 6.82 10.42 15.92
CA GLN A 147 7.83 9.39 15.66
C GLN A 147 7.23 7.98 15.58
N LYS A 148 5.97 7.80 15.98
CA LYS A 148 5.27 6.51 15.91
C LYS A 148 4.72 6.32 14.49
N PRO A 149 5.00 5.19 13.81
CA PRO A 149 4.54 4.99 12.44
C PRO A 149 3.00 5.06 12.34
N GLU A 150 2.27 4.50 13.31
CA GLU A 150 0.81 4.50 13.32
C GLU A 150 0.22 5.92 13.36
N VAL A 151 0.85 6.81 14.09
CA VAL A 151 0.39 8.20 14.20
C VAL A 151 0.81 9.01 12.98
N ASN A 152 2.08 8.92 12.61
CA ASN A 152 2.64 9.77 11.58
C ASN A 152 2.10 9.43 10.18
N ILE A 153 2.07 8.13 9.83
CA ILE A 153 1.59 7.67 8.53
C ILE A 153 0.08 7.87 8.43
N HIS A 154 -0.66 7.60 9.51
CA HIS A 154 -2.10 7.89 9.57
C HIS A 154 -2.40 9.35 9.26
N LEU A 155 -1.77 10.30 9.98
CA LEU A 155 -1.96 11.73 9.74
C LEU A 155 -1.47 12.17 8.37
N GLY A 156 -0.38 11.58 7.87
CA GLY A 156 0.12 11.85 6.53
C GLY A 156 -0.85 11.47 5.43
N VAL A 157 -1.46 10.29 5.55
CA VAL A 157 -2.51 9.82 4.63
C VAL A 157 -3.75 10.69 4.74
N SER A 158 -4.20 11.04 5.95
CA SER A 158 -5.33 11.95 6.15
C SER A 158 -5.07 13.32 5.50
N TYR A 159 -3.86 13.86 5.65
CA TYR A 159 -3.49 15.12 4.99
C TYR A 159 -3.47 15.02 3.47
N LEU A 160 -2.93 13.92 2.93
CA LEU A 160 -2.92 13.70 1.48
C LEU A 160 -4.34 13.56 0.91
N ASN A 161 -5.25 12.88 1.61
CA ASN A 161 -6.66 12.78 1.22
C ASN A 161 -7.34 14.15 1.21
N ASP A 162 -7.13 14.99 2.23
CA ASP A 162 -7.65 16.37 2.23
C ASP A 162 -7.14 17.19 1.04
N LEU A 163 -5.88 16.95 0.63
CA LEU A 163 -5.31 17.60 -0.55
C LEU A 163 -5.84 17.02 -1.87
N LEU A 164 -6.08 15.71 -1.93
CA LEU A 164 -6.73 15.07 -3.09
C LEU A 164 -8.14 15.61 -3.29
N GLU A 165 -8.93 15.71 -2.22
CA GLU A 165 -10.25 16.35 -2.26
C GLU A 165 -10.15 17.82 -2.73
N LEU A 166 -9.25 18.61 -2.14
CA LEU A 166 -9.02 20.00 -2.53
C LEU A 166 -8.64 20.15 -4.00
N ARG A 167 -7.88 19.20 -4.54
CA ARG A 167 -7.40 19.18 -5.93
C ARG A 167 -8.31 18.40 -6.88
N LYS A 168 -9.51 17.99 -6.43
CA LYS A 168 -10.50 17.28 -7.24
C LYS A 168 -9.95 16.00 -7.88
N GLY A 169 -9.17 15.21 -7.10
CA GLY A 169 -8.55 13.97 -7.53
C GLY A 169 -7.27 14.14 -8.36
N ASP A 170 -6.80 15.36 -8.62
CA ASP A 170 -5.52 15.63 -9.30
C ASP A 170 -4.35 15.25 -8.36
N THR A 171 -3.88 14.02 -8.49
CA THR A 171 -2.82 13.46 -7.64
C THR A 171 -1.50 14.24 -7.76
N GLU A 172 -1.16 14.69 -8.95
CA GLU A 172 0.07 15.47 -9.18
C GLU A 172 0.04 16.78 -8.40
N LYS A 173 -1.05 17.55 -8.52
CA LYS A 173 -1.21 18.79 -7.75
C LYS A 173 -1.38 18.54 -6.25
N ALA A 174 -1.98 17.44 -5.83
CA ALA A 174 -2.08 17.06 -4.42
C ALA A 174 -0.69 16.83 -3.81
N LEU A 175 0.18 16.08 -4.50
CA LEU A 175 1.57 15.85 -4.07
C LEU A 175 2.40 17.14 -4.04
N LEU A 176 2.30 17.99 -5.06
CA LEU A 176 2.92 19.32 -5.04
C LEU A 176 2.42 20.16 -3.86
N SER A 177 1.10 20.07 -3.55
CA SER A 177 0.51 20.77 -2.41
C SER A 177 0.95 20.19 -1.07
N TYR A 178 1.23 18.89 -1.02
CA TYR A 178 1.80 18.23 0.15
C TYR A 178 3.17 18.83 0.52
N ASN A 179 4.04 18.99 -0.46
CA ASN A 179 5.38 19.53 -0.29
C ASN A 179 5.39 21.03 0.00
N ALA A 180 4.78 21.83 -0.89
CA ALA A 180 4.89 23.28 -0.89
C ALA A 180 3.76 24.00 -0.13
N GLY A 181 2.70 23.27 0.20
CA GLY A 181 1.43 23.82 0.68
C GLY A 181 0.53 24.28 -0.47
N PRO A 182 -0.81 24.15 -0.34
CA PRO A 182 -1.75 24.42 -1.42
C PRO A 182 -1.68 25.86 -1.94
N GLY A 183 -1.53 26.86 -1.05
CA GLY A 183 -1.42 28.25 -1.47
C GLY A 183 -0.12 28.59 -2.22
N ALA A 184 0.96 27.80 -2.06
CA ALA A 184 2.16 27.97 -2.85
C ALA A 184 1.97 27.41 -4.27
N VAL A 185 1.34 26.25 -4.37
CA VAL A 185 1.01 25.62 -5.67
C VAL A 185 0.11 26.53 -6.50
N ASP A 186 -0.88 27.17 -5.88
CA ASP A 186 -1.80 28.11 -6.56
C ASP A 186 -1.08 29.35 -7.09
N ARG A 187 0.00 29.79 -6.44
CA ARG A 187 0.75 30.98 -6.84
C ARG A 187 1.83 30.75 -7.90
N TRP A 188 2.53 29.60 -7.83
CA TRP A 188 3.73 29.35 -8.65
C TRP A 188 3.93 27.91 -9.08
N GLY A 189 2.97 27.01 -8.85
CA GLY A 189 2.95 25.65 -9.38
C GLY A 189 3.61 24.58 -8.52
N GLY A 190 4.40 24.96 -7.50
CA GLY A 190 5.12 23.99 -6.67
C GLY A 190 6.47 23.54 -7.26
N VAL A 191 7.01 22.44 -6.75
CA VAL A 191 8.33 21.87 -7.13
C VAL A 191 8.13 20.61 -7.95
N PRO A 192 8.18 20.64 -9.29
CA PRO A 192 7.88 19.47 -10.15
C PRO A 192 8.77 18.25 -9.84
N GLU A 193 10.03 18.47 -9.51
CA GLU A 193 11.02 17.43 -9.17
C GLU A 193 10.55 16.55 -7.98
N TYR A 194 9.69 17.10 -7.12
CA TYR A 194 9.11 16.32 -6.02
C TYR A 194 8.29 15.13 -6.52
N ASN A 195 7.45 15.35 -7.54
CA ASN A 195 6.66 14.27 -8.15
C ASN A 195 7.54 13.30 -8.93
N GLU A 196 8.56 13.78 -9.63
CA GLU A 196 9.48 12.93 -10.40
C GLU A 196 10.21 11.93 -9.49
N ILE A 197 10.67 12.39 -8.31
CA ILE A 197 11.32 11.50 -7.33
C ILE A 197 10.33 10.47 -6.78
N ILE A 198 9.10 10.88 -6.46
CA ILE A 198 8.07 9.92 -6.00
C ILE A 198 7.81 8.87 -7.07
N LEU A 199 7.65 9.26 -8.34
CA LEU A 199 7.43 8.34 -9.46
C LEU A 199 8.60 7.37 -9.64
N SER A 200 9.84 7.85 -9.50
CA SER A 200 11.03 7.00 -9.55
C SER A 200 11.04 5.97 -8.42
N ASN A 201 10.71 6.38 -7.20
CA ASN A 201 10.61 5.49 -6.05
C ASN A 201 9.49 4.46 -6.21
N GLN A 202 8.34 4.87 -6.76
CA GLN A 202 7.24 3.95 -7.09
C GLN A 202 7.67 2.89 -8.10
N ALA A 203 8.34 3.30 -9.17
CA ALA A 203 8.82 2.39 -10.20
C ALA A 203 9.76 1.32 -9.61
N ARG A 204 10.71 1.74 -8.76
CA ARG A 204 11.63 0.80 -8.08
C ARG A 204 10.89 -0.16 -7.15
N TYR A 205 9.89 0.35 -6.40
CA TYR A 205 9.07 -0.51 -5.55
C TYR A 205 8.30 -1.57 -6.36
N LEU A 206 7.70 -1.19 -7.48
CA LEU A 206 6.93 -2.09 -8.34
C LEU A 206 7.81 -3.19 -8.96
N GLU A 207 9.03 -2.85 -9.39
CA GLU A 207 10.02 -3.83 -9.84
C GLU A 207 10.33 -4.87 -8.75
N LEU A 208 10.64 -4.40 -7.55
CA LEU A 208 10.97 -5.26 -6.42
C LEU A 208 9.77 -6.13 -5.99
N ARG A 209 8.56 -5.59 -6.04
CA ARG A 209 7.33 -6.34 -5.77
C ARG A 209 7.15 -7.50 -6.75
N GLU A 210 7.45 -7.28 -8.03
CA GLU A 210 7.40 -8.33 -9.03
C GLU A 210 8.47 -9.41 -8.79
N GLU A 211 9.69 -9.02 -8.44
CA GLU A 211 10.77 -9.93 -8.04
C GLU A 211 10.34 -10.82 -6.86
N VAL A 212 9.77 -10.22 -5.81
CA VAL A 212 9.25 -10.93 -4.63
C VAL A 212 8.11 -11.87 -5.01
N ALA A 213 7.16 -11.41 -5.83
CA ALA A 213 6.04 -12.24 -6.28
C ALA A 213 6.52 -13.47 -7.06
N ASN A 214 7.55 -13.32 -7.89
CA ASN A 214 8.15 -14.42 -8.64
C ASN A 214 8.92 -15.40 -7.74
N ALA A 215 9.58 -14.91 -6.70
CA ALA A 215 10.30 -15.75 -5.74
C ALA A 215 9.38 -16.57 -4.81
N LEU A 216 8.11 -16.20 -4.69
CA LEU A 216 7.11 -16.87 -3.83
C LEU A 216 6.22 -17.87 -4.59
N ARG A 217 6.33 -17.96 -5.91
CA ARG A 217 5.60 -18.90 -6.77
C ARG A 217 6.29 -20.25 -6.83
#